data_ae27ffcc60e0f8316f2b0034400585f9
#
_entry.id   ae27ffcc60e0f8316f2b0034400585f9
#
_cell.length_a   1.000
_cell.length_b   1.000
_cell.length_c   1.000
_cell.angle_alpha   90.00
_cell.angle_beta   90.00
_cell.angle_gamma   90.00
#
_symmetry.space_group_name_H-M   'P 1'
#
loop_
_entity.id
_entity.type
_entity.pdbx_description
1 polymer ?
#
loop_
_entity_poly.entity_id
_entity_poly.type
_entity_poly.pdbx_seq_one_letter_code
_entity_poly.pdbx_strand_id
1 'polypeptide(L)'
;MPGNPLPDAEQLLKALTDQMRPEVGPETGLIGIHTGGAWIAERLHRDLKLKVPLGTLDVSFYRDDYEKIGLHRDVKTSSIPFEIEGRHLVLVDDVLYTGRTIRAAMNELFDYGRPASIRLAALVDRGGRELPVAARFVGATITLAANQNIELIRDSNGRLELVASKD
;
A
#
# COMPACT_ATOMS: atom_id res chain seq x y z
N MET A 1 -4.56 16.59 25.88
CA MET A 1 -5.70 15.94 25.20
C MET A 1 -5.22 14.80 24.37
N PRO A 2 -5.67 13.62 24.65
CA PRO A 2 -5.43 12.55 23.71
C PRO A 2 -6.06 12.94 22.37
N GLY A 3 -5.32 12.82 21.29
CA GLY A 3 -5.86 13.02 19.96
C GLY A 3 -7.00 12.04 19.70
N ASN A 4 -7.73 12.26 18.62
CA ASN A 4 -8.77 11.31 18.22
C ASN A 4 -8.13 9.93 18.11
N PRO A 5 -8.82 8.90 18.62
CA PRO A 5 -8.30 7.54 18.46
C PRO A 5 -8.16 7.20 16.99
N LEU A 6 -7.15 6.42 16.66
CA LEU A 6 -6.94 5.97 15.28
C LEU A 6 -8.10 5.05 14.89
N PRO A 7 -8.52 5.09 13.62
CA PRO A 7 -9.57 4.18 13.16
C PRO A 7 -9.15 2.72 13.23
N ASP A 8 -10.11 1.84 13.32
CA ASP A 8 -9.89 0.40 13.34
C ASP A 8 -9.44 -0.07 11.95
N ALA A 9 -8.23 -0.61 11.85
CA ALA A 9 -7.66 -1.04 10.58
C ALA A 9 -8.51 -2.10 9.89
N GLU A 10 -9.12 -3.03 10.63
CA GLU A 10 -9.97 -4.06 10.04
C GLU A 10 -11.24 -3.49 9.42
N GLN A 11 -11.82 -2.47 10.04
CA GLN A 11 -12.97 -1.77 9.46
C GLN A 11 -12.58 -0.98 8.22
N LEU A 12 -11.42 -0.34 8.23
CA LEU A 12 -10.91 0.37 7.05
C LEU A 12 -10.66 -0.58 5.89
N LEU A 13 -10.13 -1.76 6.19
CA LEU A 13 -9.88 -2.78 5.18
C LEU A 13 -11.19 -3.26 4.57
N LYS A 14 -12.21 -3.46 5.37
CA LYS A 14 -13.54 -3.81 4.88
C LYS A 14 -14.11 -2.73 3.97
N ALA A 15 -14.00 -1.47 4.37
CA ALA A 15 -14.46 -0.34 3.56
C ALA A 15 -13.70 -0.27 2.23
N LEU A 16 -12.40 -0.51 2.27
CA LEU A 16 -11.55 -0.53 1.07
C LEU A 16 -11.98 -1.65 0.13
N THR A 17 -12.20 -2.84 0.65
CA THR A 17 -12.66 -4.00 -0.12
C THR A 17 -14.00 -3.71 -0.80
N ASP A 18 -14.94 -3.12 -0.05
CA ASP A 18 -16.26 -2.79 -0.59
C ASP A 18 -16.19 -1.76 -1.71
N GLN A 19 -15.28 -0.78 -1.61
CA GLN A 19 -15.05 0.21 -2.68
C GLN A 19 -14.50 -0.44 -3.94
N MET A 20 -13.60 -1.41 -3.78
CA MET A 20 -12.89 -2.03 -4.90
C MET A 20 -13.74 -3.08 -5.62
N ARG A 21 -14.63 -3.74 -4.91
CA ARG A 21 -15.39 -4.87 -5.46
C ARG A 21 -16.10 -4.56 -6.78
N PRO A 22 -16.82 -3.44 -6.95
CA PRO A 22 -17.50 -3.16 -8.23
C PRO A 22 -16.56 -2.67 -9.34
N GLU A 23 -15.33 -2.31 -9.02
CA GLU A 23 -14.41 -1.69 -9.99
C GLU A 23 -13.21 -2.55 -10.35
N VAL A 24 -12.97 -3.64 -9.63
CA VAL A 24 -11.78 -4.49 -9.81
C VAL A 24 -12.22 -5.84 -10.33
N GLY A 25 -11.87 -6.12 -11.59
CA GLY A 25 -12.19 -7.39 -12.23
C GLY A 25 -11.23 -8.51 -11.85
N PRO A 26 -11.59 -9.78 -12.14
CA PRO A 26 -10.78 -10.94 -11.73
C PRO A 26 -9.41 -11.01 -12.41
N GLU A 27 -9.24 -10.32 -13.54
CA GLU A 27 -7.99 -10.31 -14.30
C GLU A 27 -7.04 -9.17 -13.87
N THR A 28 -7.44 -8.36 -12.88
CA THR A 28 -6.61 -7.28 -12.37
C THR A 28 -5.42 -7.84 -11.61
N GLY A 29 -4.23 -7.30 -11.87
CA GLY A 29 -3.03 -7.60 -11.11
C GLY A 29 -2.96 -6.75 -9.84
N LEU A 30 -2.97 -7.40 -8.69
CA LEU A 30 -2.88 -6.71 -7.41
C LEU A 30 -1.45 -6.83 -6.90
N ILE A 31 -0.85 -5.70 -6.53
CA ILE A 31 0.55 -5.65 -6.11
C ILE A 31 0.64 -4.89 -4.79
N GLY A 32 1.07 -5.58 -3.74
CA GLY A 32 1.26 -4.98 -2.43
C GLY A 32 2.69 -4.49 -2.23
N ILE A 33 2.82 -3.30 -1.67
CA ILE A 33 4.13 -2.75 -1.33
C ILE A 33 4.51 -3.23 0.07
N HIS A 34 5.65 -3.89 0.20
CA HIS A 34 6.16 -4.36 1.50
C HIS A 34 6.40 -3.17 2.43
N THR A 35 6.06 -3.30 3.70
CA THR A 35 5.56 -4.53 4.34
C THR A 35 4.04 -4.47 4.53
N GLY A 36 3.51 -3.35 5.04
CA GLY A 36 2.09 -3.21 5.36
C GLY A 36 1.17 -3.31 4.15
N GLY A 37 1.59 -2.76 3.02
CA GLY A 37 0.81 -2.85 1.78
C GLY A 37 0.66 -4.30 1.31
N ALA A 38 1.68 -5.13 1.51
CA ALA A 38 1.62 -6.55 1.17
C ALA A 38 0.60 -7.29 2.05
N TRP A 39 0.53 -6.98 3.35
CA TRP A 39 -0.47 -7.56 4.24
C TRP A 39 -1.89 -7.23 3.80
N ILE A 40 -2.12 -5.97 3.45
CA ILE A 40 -3.43 -5.51 2.97
C ILE A 40 -3.77 -6.19 1.65
N ALA A 41 -2.81 -6.25 0.74
CA ALA A 41 -3.01 -6.87 -0.57
C ALA A 41 -3.37 -8.35 -0.48
N GLU A 42 -2.76 -9.10 0.44
CA GLU A 42 -3.12 -10.50 0.70
C GLU A 42 -4.62 -10.64 1.04
N ARG A 43 -5.10 -9.76 1.93
CA ARG A 43 -6.50 -9.79 2.37
C ARG A 43 -7.43 -9.38 1.23
N LEU A 44 -7.09 -8.34 0.50
CA LEU A 44 -7.87 -7.89 -0.67
C LEU A 44 -7.93 -8.96 -1.75
N HIS A 45 -6.81 -9.59 -2.03
CA HIS A 45 -6.71 -10.65 -3.05
C HIS A 45 -7.68 -11.80 -2.72
N ARG A 46 -7.68 -12.23 -1.47
CA ARG A 46 -8.57 -13.29 -1.01
C ARG A 46 -10.04 -12.86 -1.07
N ASP A 47 -10.35 -11.68 -0.51
CA ASP A 47 -11.73 -11.24 -0.33
C ASP A 47 -12.37 -10.81 -1.66
N LEU A 48 -11.57 -10.31 -2.60
CA LEU A 48 -12.05 -9.98 -3.95
C LEU A 48 -12.03 -11.17 -4.90
N LYS A 49 -11.47 -12.30 -4.46
CA LYS A 49 -11.39 -13.55 -5.23
C LYS A 49 -10.74 -13.34 -6.60
N LEU A 50 -9.60 -12.67 -6.59
CA LEU A 50 -8.86 -12.38 -7.82
C LEU A 50 -8.21 -13.66 -8.35
N LYS A 51 -8.21 -13.82 -9.67
CA LYS A 51 -7.64 -15.01 -10.34
C LYS A 51 -6.14 -14.85 -10.57
N VAL A 52 -5.68 -13.62 -10.79
CA VAL A 52 -4.26 -13.35 -11.02
C VAL A 52 -3.50 -13.50 -9.71
N PRO A 53 -2.38 -14.25 -9.67
CA PRO A 53 -1.62 -14.39 -8.44
C PRO A 53 -1.17 -13.05 -7.88
N LEU A 54 -1.08 -12.96 -6.56
CA LEU A 54 -0.68 -11.73 -5.88
C LEU A 54 0.78 -11.38 -6.17
N GLY A 55 1.02 -10.11 -6.51
CA GLY A 55 2.37 -9.57 -6.66
C GLY A 55 2.77 -8.74 -5.44
N THR A 56 4.06 -8.66 -5.20
CA THR A 56 4.63 -7.81 -4.14
C THR A 56 5.86 -7.07 -4.63
N LEU A 57 6.08 -5.88 -4.12
CA LEU A 57 7.25 -5.06 -4.39
C LEU A 57 7.91 -4.63 -3.09
N ASP A 58 9.23 -4.66 -3.06
CA ASP A 58 9.99 -3.99 -2.02
C ASP A 58 10.74 -2.82 -2.64
N VAL A 59 10.34 -1.60 -2.25
CA VAL A 59 10.94 -0.36 -2.75
C VAL A 59 11.73 0.36 -1.65
N SER A 60 12.16 -0.36 -0.64
CA SER A 60 12.86 0.22 0.50
C SER A 60 14.14 0.96 0.13
N PHE A 61 14.79 0.61 -0.99
CA PHE A 61 15.95 1.33 -1.50
C PHE A 61 15.64 2.78 -1.89
N TYR A 62 14.38 3.09 -2.14
CA TYR A 62 13.95 4.40 -2.65
C TYR A 62 13.27 5.24 -1.57
N ARG A 63 13.27 4.76 -0.31
CA ARG A 63 12.72 5.53 0.80
C ARG A 63 13.70 6.58 1.27
N ASP A 64 13.19 7.72 1.69
CA ASP A 64 14.00 8.86 2.12
C ASP A 64 14.92 8.54 3.30
N ASP A 65 14.56 7.55 4.10
CA ASP A 65 15.33 7.13 5.27
C ASP A 65 16.35 6.01 4.99
N TYR A 66 16.46 5.55 3.75
CA TYR A 66 17.34 4.44 3.40
C TYR A 66 18.80 4.71 3.77
N GLU A 67 19.30 5.88 3.46
CA GLU A 67 20.68 6.25 3.76
C GLU A 67 20.95 6.32 5.27
N LYS A 68 19.96 6.68 6.06
CA LYS A 68 20.06 6.75 7.51
C LYS A 68 20.11 5.37 8.16
N ILE A 69 19.45 4.41 7.56
CA ILE A 69 19.37 3.04 8.08
C ILE A 69 20.57 2.21 7.64
N GLY A 70 21.17 2.54 6.48
CA GLY A 70 22.34 1.86 5.91
C GLY A 70 21.94 0.57 5.16
N LEU A 71 22.99 -0.16 4.76
CA LEU A 71 22.83 -1.35 3.92
C LEU A 71 22.39 -2.60 4.67
N HIS A 72 22.24 -2.53 5.99
CA HIS A 72 21.89 -3.70 6.82
C HIS A 72 20.40 -3.95 6.92
N ARG A 73 19.60 -3.17 6.26
CA ARG A 73 18.17 -3.33 6.25
C ARG A 73 17.78 -4.58 5.46
N ASP A 74 16.87 -5.37 6.01
CA ASP A 74 16.31 -6.51 5.31
C ASP A 74 15.48 -6.02 4.12
N VAL A 75 15.97 -6.30 2.92
CA VAL A 75 15.27 -6.01 1.69
C VAL A 75 14.55 -7.28 1.26
N LYS A 76 13.23 -7.22 1.22
CA LYS A 76 12.42 -8.36 0.78
C LYS A 76 12.44 -8.43 -0.74
N THR A 77 12.41 -9.63 -1.28
CA THR A 77 12.43 -9.83 -2.72
C THR A 77 11.09 -9.42 -3.33
N SER A 78 11.14 -8.59 -4.36
CA SER A 78 9.95 -8.30 -5.18
C SER A 78 9.56 -9.56 -5.96
N SER A 79 8.25 -9.79 -6.09
CA SER A 79 7.73 -10.96 -6.80
C SER A 79 6.50 -10.55 -7.61
N ILE A 80 6.62 -10.59 -8.94
CA ILE A 80 5.51 -10.30 -9.86
C ILE A 80 5.26 -11.55 -10.70
N PRO A 81 4.40 -12.47 -10.22
CA PRO A 81 4.21 -13.76 -10.88
C PRO A 81 3.19 -13.72 -12.05
N PHE A 82 3.07 -12.59 -12.72
CA PHE A 82 2.17 -12.42 -13.86
C PHE A 82 2.75 -11.37 -14.81
N GLU A 83 2.23 -11.31 -16.02
CA GLU A 83 2.67 -10.32 -17.00
C GLU A 83 2.06 -8.96 -16.73
N ILE A 84 2.91 -7.94 -16.72
CA ILE A 84 2.52 -6.54 -16.55
C ILE A 84 1.97 -5.95 -17.85
N GLU A 85 2.55 -6.34 -19.01
CA GLU A 85 2.22 -5.76 -20.30
C GLU A 85 0.72 -5.84 -20.58
N GLY A 86 0.11 -4.67 -20.80
CA GLY A 86 -1.32 -4.56 -21.12
C GLY A 86 -2.28 -4.85 -19.98
N ARG A 87 -1.79 -5.06 -18.78
CA ARG A 87 -2.63 -5.44 -17.62
C ARG A 87 -3.06 -4.22 -16.83
N HIS A 88 -4.29 -4.24 -16.34
CA HIS A 88 -4.74 -3.27 -15.35
C HIS A 88 -4.22 -3.68 -13.98
N LEU A 89 -3.56 -2.75 -13.28
CA LEU A 89 -2.94 -3.01 -12.00
C LEU A 89 -3.57 -2.17 -10.89
N VAL A 90 -3.55 -2.69 -9.68
CA VAL A 90 -3.81 -1.92 -8.47
C VAL A 90 -2.60 -2.07 -7.54
N LEU A 91 -1.94 -0.96 -7.26
CA LEU A 91 -0.91 -0.89 -6.22
C LEU A 91 -1.59 -0.71 -4.87
N VAL A 92 -1.10 -1.41 -3.87
CA VAL A 92 -1.65 -1.35 -2.51
C VAL A 92 -0.57 -0.92 -1.54
N ASP A 93 -0.86 0.13 -0.79
CA ASP A 93 0.02 0.60 0.29
C ASP A 93 -0.80 0.79 1.57
N ASP A 94 -0.12 0.82 2.70
CA ASP A 94 -0.78 1.02 3.99
C ASP A 94 -1.09 2.50 4.24
N VAL A 95 -0.08 3.37 4.14
CA VAL A 95 -0.23 4.80 4.43
C VAL A 95 0.31 5.61 3.26
N LEU A 96 -0.56 6.40 2.65
CA LEU A 96 -0.19 7.31 1.58
C LEU A 96 0.18 8.67 2.18
N TYR A 97 1.39 9.11 1.92
CA TYR A 97 1.93 10.36 2.44
C TYR A 97 2.42 11.26 1.30
N THR A 98 3.73 11.33 1.07
CA THR A 98 4.31 12.25 0.08
C THR A 98 4.07 11.81 -1.37
N GLY A 99 3.88 10.53 -1.61
CA GLY A 99 3.79 9.95 -2.95
C GLY A 99 5.11 9.36 -3.45
N ARG A 100 6.20 9.53 -2.70
CA ARG A 100 7.54 9.09 -3.13
C ARG A 100 7.66 7.57 -3.22
N THR A 101 7.10 6.86 -2.25
CA THR A 101 7.06 5.39 -2.29
C THR A 101 6.30 4.89 -3.51
N ILE A 102 5.18 5.53 -3.83
CA ILE A 102 4.34 5.14 -4.98
C ILE A 102 5.08 5.42 -6.29
N ARG A 103 5.77 6.54 -6.38
CA ARG A 103 6.59 6.84 -7.57
C ARG A 103 7.64 5.77 -7.78
N ALA A 104 8.35 5.39 -6.72
CA ALA A 104 9.37 4.34 -6.79
C ALA A 104 8.77 3.00 -7.23
N ALA A 105 7.61 2.65 -6.70
CA ALA A 105 6.90 1.43 -7.09
C ALA A 105 6.51 1.44 -8.56
N MET A 106 5.97 2.56 -9.05
CA MET A 106 5.61 2.69 -10.45
C MET A 106 6.83 2.58 -11.35
N ASN A 107 7.95 3.22 -10.99
CA ASN A 107 9.18 3.11 -11.76
C ASN A 107 9.63 1.65 -11.91
N GLU A 108 9.57 0.89 -10.81
CA GLU A 108 9.95 -0.52 -10.84
C GLU A 108 9.00 -1.34 -11.72
N LEU A 109 7.70 -1.07 -11.65
CA LEU A 109 6.73 -1.80 -12.47
C LEU A 109 6.95 -1.61 -13.96
N PHE A 110 7.34 -0.41 -14.41
CA PHE A 110 7.62 -0.16 -15.81
C PHE A 110 8.84 -0.93 -16.33
N ASP A 111 9.70 -1.43 -15.46
CA ASP A 111 10.80 -2.32 -15.86
C ASP A 111 10.30 -3.71 -16.27
N TYR A 112 9.09 -4.09 -15.84
CA TYR A 112 8.47 -5.39 -16.18
C TYR A 112 7.61 -5.35 -17.44
N GLY A 113 7.26 -4.16 -17.91
CA GLY A 113 6.40 -3.99 -19.07
C GLY A 113 5.55 -2.73 -18.97
N ARG A 114 4.69 -2.52 -19.94
CA ARG A 114 3.80 -1.35 -19.96
C ARG A 114 2.41 -1.76 -19.53
N PRO A 115 2.00 -1.41 -18.29
CA PRO A 115 0.64 -1.70 -17.84
C PRO A 115 -0.39 -0.88 -18.61
N ALA A 116 -1.60 -1.39 -18.73
CA ALA A 116 -2.72 -0.65 -19.31
C ALA A 116 -3.16 0.49 -18.40
N SER A 117 -3.12 0.25 -17.09
CA SER A 117 -3.39 1.28 -16.08
C SER A 117 -2.79 0.87 -14.75
N ILE A 118 -2.52 1.86 -13.90
CA ILE A 118 -2.14 1.65 -12.50
C ILE A 118 -3.05 2.52 -11.66
N ARG A 119 -3.83 1.89 -10.78
CA ARG A 119 -4.62 2.58 -9.77
C ARG A 119 -4.00 2.31 -8.41
N LEU A 120 -4.25 3.19 -7.46
CA LEU A 120 -3.69 3.10 -6.12
C LEU A 120 -4.78 2.87 -5.09
N ALA A 121 -4.57 1.89 -4.21
CA ALA A 121 -5.39 1.65 -3.03
C ALA A 121 -4.53 1.89 -1.79
N ALA A 122 -5.02 2.71 -0.87
CA ALA A 122 -4.33 2.98 0.39
C ALA A 122 -5.29 2.77 1.55
N LEU A 123 -4.82 2.15 2.61
CA LEU A 123 -5.65 1.98 3.80
C LEU A 123 -5.94 3.35 4.42
N VAL A 124 -4.91 4.19 4.51
CA VAL A 124 -5.00 5.53 5.06
C VAL A 124 -4.30 6.52 4.15
N ASP A 125 -4.93 7.66 3.92
CA ASP A 125 -4.32 8.82 3.30
C ASP A 125 -4.13 9.89 4.37
N ARG A 126 -2.88 10.23 4.67
CA ARG A 126 -2.56 11.22 5.70
C ARG A 126 -2.30 12.62 5.14
N GLY A 127 -2.48 12.82 3.83
CA GLY A 127 -2.13 14.09 3.18
C GLY A 127 -0.63 14.28 3.06
N GLY A 128 -0.17 15.50 2.91
CA GLY A 128 1.26 15.83 2.85
C GLY A 128 1.95 15.50 1.54
N ARG A 129 1.21 15.52 0.43
CA ARG A 129 1.77 15.21 -0.89
C ARG A 129 2.91 16.14 -1.27
N GLU A 130 3.95 15.56 -1.83
CA GLU A 130 5.04 16.27 -2.51
C GLU A 130 5.06 15.94 -4.00
N LEU A 131 4.40 14.87 -4.41
CA LEU A 131 4.25 14.44 -5.80
C LEU A 131 2.76 14.34 -6.15
N PRO A 132 2.39 14.49 -7.43
CA PRO A 132 0.99 14.49 -7.86
C PRO A 132 0.43 13.07 -7.94
N VAL A 133 0.26 12.44 -6.79
CA VAL A 133 -0.25 11.07 -6.64
C VAL A 133 -1.55 11.12 -5.83
N ALA A 134 -2.55 10.39 -6.28
CA ALA A 134 -3.83 10.27 -5.59
C ALA A 134 -4.26 8.80 -5.56
N ALA A 135 -4.86 8.39 -4.44
CA ALA A 135 -5.42 7.06 -4.34
C ALA A 135 -6.82 7.02 -4.94
N ARG A 136 -7.10 5.99 -5.73
CA ARG A 136 -8.44 5.73 -6.27
C ARG A 136 -9.35 5.14 -5.20
N PHE A 137 -8.78 4.31 -4.32
CA PHE A 137 -9.50 3.65 -3.23
C PHE A 137 -8.82 3.99 -1.91
N VAL A 138 -9.57 4.44 -0.92
CA VAL A 138 -9.03 4.89 0.37
C VAL A 138 -9.91 4.39 1.50
N GLY A 139 -9.30 3.78 2.52
CA GLY A 139 -10.04 3.37 3.71
C GLY A 139 -10.47 4.57 4.54
N ALA A 140 -9.56 5.48 4.84
CA ALA A 140 -9.86 6.73 5.54
C ALA A 140 -8.81 7.79 5.21
N THR A 141 -9.24 9.05 5.25
CA THR A 141 -8.34 10.20 5.21
C THR A 141 -8.21 10.74 6.63
N ILE A 142 -6.97 10.89 7.11
CA ILE A 142 -6.72 11.39 8.46
C ILE A 142 -5.69 12.50 8.42
N THR A 143 -5.73 13.39 9.40
CA THR A 143 -4.75 14.46 9.56
C THR A 143 -3.90 14.15 10.79
N LEU A 144 -2.58 14.22 10.62
CA LEU A 144 -1.62 14.00 11.70
C LEU A 144 -0.87 15.30 11.99
N ALA A 145 -0.43 15.46 13.25
CA ALA A 145 0.49 16.54 13.59
C ALA A 145 1.84 16.29 12.89
N ALA A 146 2.63 17.37 12.72
CA ALA A 146 3.89 17.32 11.98
C ALA A 146 4.89 16.28 12.51
N ASN A 147 4.85 16.00 13.82
CA ASN A 147 5.76 15.05 14.45
C ASN A 147 5.12 13.69 14.74
N GLN A 148 3.91 13.46 14.21
CA GLN A 148 3.22 12.19 14.40
C GLN A 148 3.39 11.31 13.17
N ASN A 149 3.59 10.02 13.42
CA ASN A 149 3.57 8.99 12.38
C ASN A 149 2.55 7.93 12.76
N ILE A 150 2.06 7.23 11.77
CA ILE A 150 1.25 6.04 11.98
C ILE A 150 1.90 4.86 11.28
N GLU A 151 1.68 3.70 11.86
CA GLU A 151 2.25 2.47 11.36
C GLU A 151 1.20 1.37 11.42
N LEU A 152 1.19 0.51 10.42
CA LEU A 152 0.34 -0.67 10.43
C LEU A 152 1.15 -1.82 11.02
N ILE A 153 0.57 -2.47 12.03
CA ILE A 153 1.16 -3.67 12.63
C ILE A 153 0.21 -4.85 12.45
N ARG A 154 0.76 -6.05 12.55
CA ARG A 154 0.00 -7.30 12.43
C ARG A 154 0.31 -8.17 13.64
N ASP A 155 -0.74 -8.62 14.34
CA ASP A 155 -0.56 -9.49 15.51
C ASP A 155 -0.35 -10.95 15.09
N SER A 156 -0.15 -11.81 16.09
CA SER A 156 0.09 -13.25 15.85
C SER A 156 -1.10 -13.97 15.20
N ASN A 157 -2.29 -13.40 15.28
CA ASN A 157 -3.50 -13.97 14.68
C ASN A 157 -3.78 -13.39 13.28
N GLY A 158 -2.89 -12.53 12.78
CA GLY A 158 -3.06 -11.88 11.48
C GLY A 158 -3.95 -10.65 11.49
N ARG A 159 -4.41 -10.19 12.66
CA ARG A 159 -5.22 -8.99 12.78
C ARG A 159 -4.35 -7.76 12.58
N LEU A 160 -4.85 -6.83 11.80
CA LEU A 160 -4.17 -5.56 11.51
C LEU A 160 -4.61 -4.46 12.47
N GLU A 161 -3.66 -3.62 12.85
CA GLU A 161 -3.90 -2.51 13.76
C GLU A 161 -3.04 -1.31 13.37
N LEU A 162 -3.63 -0.11 13.45
CA LEU A 162 -2.90 1.14 13.28
C LEU A 162 -2.41 1.63 14.63
N VAL A 163 -1.14 1.96 14.71
CA VAL A 163 -0.54 2.51 15.92
C VAL A 163 0.13 3.84 15.61
N ALA A 164 0.04 4.77 16.55
CA ALA A 164 0.69 6.07 16.43
C ALA A 164 2.07 6.03 17.05
N SER A 165 3.01 6.73 16.44
CA SER A 165 4.34 6.93 16.98
C SER A 165 4.71 8.40 16.88
N LYS A 166 5.69 8.81 17.66
CA LYS A 166 6.28 10.15 17.57
C LYS A 166 7.72 10.03 17.12
N ASP A 167 8.14 10.96 16.27
CA ASP A 167 9.55 11.09 15.89
C ASP A 167 10.35 11.76 17.00
#